data_3f0cb21f98af3d7ca797048dfa17738c
#
_entry.id   3f0cb21f98af3d7ca797048dfa17738c
#
_cell.length_a   1.000
_cell.length_b   1.000
_cell.length_c   1.000
_cell.angle_alpha   90.00
_cell.angle_beta   90.00
_cell.angle_gamma   90.00
#
_symmetry.space_group_name_H-M   'P 1'
#
loop_
_entity.id
_entity.type
_entity.pdbx_description
1 polymer ?
#
loop_
_entity_poly.entity_id
_entity_poly.type
_entity_poly.pdbx_seq_one_letter_code
_entity_poly.pdbx_strand_id
1 'polypeptide(L)'
;EAFGPDMPIVIGSLEASLRRFAHYDYWEDKAANFEKITCPAYVVASYTSQVHAHGTFEGFRRLSSKEKWLRIHNTQEWSDQHRPENRADLLKFYDYYLKDVDNGWEHTPRVRMSVLDPGHQDIVYRDEVQFPLDRQQFKKLYLDCANEALVETKPAGIHISTYQGDDGKSILRFSVAFSADTEISGYCKLHLW
;
A
#
# COMPACT_ATOMS: atom_id res chain seq x y z
N GLU A 1 -19.64 -29.64 1.19
CA GLU A 1 -19.70 -28.71 0.01
C GLU A 1 -19.20 -27.35 0.45
N ALA A 2 -17.84 -27.17 0.45
CA ALA A 2 -17.23 -25.94 0.93
C ALA A 2 -17.19 -24.81 -0.13
N PHE A 3 -17.61 -25.10 -1.35
CA PHE A 3 -17.56 -24.16 -2.46
C PHE A 3 -18.89 -24.20 -3.21
N GLY A 4 -19.62 -23.10 -3.14
CA GLY A 4 -20.90 -22.91 -3.80
C GLY A 4 -20.78 -22.77 -5.34
N PRO A 5 -21.88 -22.41 -6.01
CA PRO A 5 -21.94 -22.28 -7.48
C PRO A 5 -20.98 -21.22 -8.06
N ASP A 6 -20.34 -20.42 -7.21
CA ASP A 6 -19.36 -19.36 -7.61
C ASP A 6 -17.94 -19.89 -7.87
N MET A 7 -17.69 -21.16 -7.56
CA MET A 7 -16.39 -21.80 -7.82
C MET A 7 -15.91 -21.67 -9.28
N PRO A 8 -16.76 -21.82 -10.31
CA PRO A 8 -16.38 -21.60 -11.70
C PRO A 8 -15.89 -20.18 -11.98
N ILE A 9 -16.44 -19.18 -11.26
CA ILE A 9 -16.04 -17.78 -11.41
C ILE A 9 -14.64 -17.56 -10.84
N VAL A 10 -14.34 -18.17 -9.70
CA VAL A 10 -13.00 -18.09 -9.08
C VAL A 10 -11.94 -18.75 -9.96
N ILE A 11 -12.25 -19.93 -10.49
CA ILE A 11 -11.36 -20.66 -11.42
C ILE A 11 -11.20 -19.86 -12.72
N GLY A 12 -12.28 -19.32 -13.25
CA GLY A 12 -12.25 -18.45 -14.43
C GLY A 12 -11.39 -17.21 -14.22
N SER A 13 -11.43 -16.62 -13.03
CA SER A 13 -10.58 -15.47 -12.67
C SER A 13 -9.10 -15.84 -12.62
N LEU A 14 -8.76 -16.98 -12.03
CA LEU A 14 -7.40 -17.48 -11.99
C LEU A 14 -6.91 -17.82 -13.41
N GLU A 15 -7.72 -18.50 -14.19
CA GLU A 15 -7.41 -18.83 -15.58
C GLU A 15 -7.25 -17.59 -16.44
N ALA A 16 -8.11 -16.58 -16.28
CA ALA A 16 -7.99 -15.30 -16.95
C ALA A 16 -6.70 -14.57 -16.55
N SER A 17 -6.30 -14.65 -15.28
CA SER A 17 -5.02 -14.09 -14.80
C SER A 17 -3.83 -14.78 -15.43
N LEU A 18 -3.86 -16.11 -15.53
CA LEU A 18 -2.77 -16.90 -16.10
C LEU A 18 -2.67 -16.78 -17.62
N ARG A 19 -3.80 -16.67 -18.31
CA ARG A 19 -3.85 -16.59 -19.78
C ARG A 19 -3.75 -15.16 -20.32
N ARG A 20 -4.12 -14.16 -19.53
CA ARG A 20 -4.26 -12.77 -19.96
C ARG A 20 -3.52 -11.82 -19.04
N PHE A 21 -2.25 -12.07 -18.86
CA PHE A 21 -1.36 -11.34 -17.96
C PHE A 21 -1.40 -9.79 -18.11
N ALA A 22 -1.97 -9.28 -19.17
CA ALA A 22 -2.06 -7.86 -19.45
C ALA A 22 -3.48 -7.33 -19.71
N HIS A 23 -4.53 -8.10 -19.43
CA HIS A 23 -5.89 -7.64 -19.70
C HIS A 23 -6.44 -6.82 -18.53
N TYR A 24 -6.28 -5.54 -18.62
CA TYR A 24 -6.93 -4.53 -17.78
C TYR A 24 -8.45 -4.67 -17.77
N ASP A 25 -9.07 -4.92 -18.91
CA ASP A 25 -10.52 -4.94 -19.12
C ASP A 25 -11.25 -5.87 -18.14
N TYR A 26 -10.72 -7.08 -17.93
CA TYR A 26 -11.33 -8.04 -17.02
C TYR A 26 -11.30 -7.56 -15.56
N TRP A 27 -10.19 -6.99 -15.13
CA TRP A 27 -10.01 -6.54 -13.75
C TRP A 27 -10.66 -5.17 -13.52
N GLU A 28 -10.70 -4.32 -14.53
CA GLU A 28 -11.41 -3.04 -14.47
C GLU A 28 -12.91 -3.23 -14.25
N ASP A 29 -13.53 -4.21 -14.91
CA ASP A 29 -14.93 -4.57 -14.71
C ASP A 29 -15.24 -4.97 -13.25
N LYS A 30 -14.25 -5.51 -12.55
CA LYS A 30 -14.39 -5.96 -11.16
C LYS A 30 -13.92 -4.95 -10.12
N ALA A 31 -13.27 -3.90 -10.56
CA ALA A 31 -12.80 -2.85 -9.67
C ALA A 31 -13.96 -1.99 -9.14
N ALA A 32 -13.91 -1.66 -7.85
CA ALA A 32 -14.86 -0.73 -7.29
C ALA A 32 -14.73 0.67 -7.93
N ASN A 33 -15.85 1.32 -8.20
CA ASN A 33 -15.84 2.70 -8.64
C ASN A 33 -15.66 3.63 -7.43
N PHE A 34 -14.41 3.83 -7.03
CA PHE A 34 -14.05 4.62 -5.86
C PHE A 34 -14.53 6.07 -5.95
N GLU A 35 -14.65 6.62 -7.14
CA GLU A 35 -15.09 7.99 -7.38
C GLU A 35 -16.57 8.20 -7.05
N LYS A 36 -17.36 7.13 -7.05
CA LYS A 36 -18.77 7.16 -6.63
C LYS A 36 -18.98 6.93 -5.13
N ILE A 37 -17.94 6.57 -4.39
CA ILE A 37 -18.03 6.31 -2.96
C ILE A 37 -17.83 7.64 -2.22
N THR A 38 -18.91 8.18 -1.68
CA THR A 38 -18.96 9.47 -1.00
C THR A 38 -19.30 9.36 0.50
N CYS A 39 -19.69 8.18 0.96
CA CYS A 39 -19.97 7.93 2.38
C CYS A 39 -18.67 8.01 3.22
N PRO A 40 -18.78 8.24 4.53
CA PRO A 40 -17.63 8.19 5.42
C PRO A 40 -16.88 6.87 5.31
N ALA A 41 -15.55 6.92 5.30
CA ALA A 41 -14.71 5.77 5.10
C ALA A 41 -13.52 5.73 6.07
N TYR A 42 -13.34 4.59 6.74
CA TYR A 42 -12.16 4.32 7.54
C TYR A 42 -11.36 3.17 6.90
N VAL A 43 -10.22 3.51 6.34
CA VAL A 43 -9.35 2.61 5.61
C VAL A 43 -8.18 2.19 6.49
N VAL A 44 -7.93 0.90 6.57
CA VAL A 44 -6.81 0.33 7.33
C VAL A 44 -5.87 -0.40 6.39
N ALA A 45 -4.63 0.02 6.35
CA ALA A 45 -3.59 -0.52 5.47
C ALA A 45 -2.48 -1.20 6.27
N SER A 46 -2.04 -2.36 5.82
CA SER A 46 -0.89 -3.07 6.38
C SER A 46 0.28 -3.08 5.40
N TYR A 47 1.47 -2.73 5.88
CA TYR A 47 2.70 -2.90 5.10
C TYR A 47 3.07 -4.38 4.86
N THR A 48 2.55 -5.29 5.68
CA THR A 48 2.85 -6.73 5.57
C THR A 48 1.93 -7.47 4.61
N SER A 49 0.89 -6.82 4.09
CA SER A 49 -0.06 -7.44 3.17
C SER A 49 0.41 -7.32 1.72
N GLN A 50 0.99 -8.38 1.20
CA GLN A 50 1.42 -8.44 -0.21
C GLN A 50 0.25 -8.33 -1.20
N VAL A 51 -0.93 -8.83 -0.80
CA VAL A 51 -2.11 -8.91 -1.67
C VAL A 51 -2.93 -7.63 -1.64
N HIS A 52 -3.08 -7.01 -0.46
CA HIS A 52 -4.04 -5.93 -0.27
C HIS A 52 -3.42 -4.53 -0.20
N ALA A 53 -2.13 -4.40 0.15
CA ALA A 53 -1.49 -3.11 0.39
C ALA A 53 -1.71 -2.14 -0.78
N HIS A 54 -1.37 -2.53 -2.00
CA HIS A 54 -1.51 -1.66 -3.17
C HIS A 54 -2.96 -1.20 -3.37
N GLY A 55 -3.91 -2.13 -3.39
CA GLY A 55 -5.33 -1.81 -3.57
C GLY A 55 -5.91 -0.94 -2.46
N THR A 56 -5.47 -1.13 -1.22
CA THR A 56 -5.91 -0.33 -0.07
C THR A 56 -5.45 1.12 -0.18
N PHE A 57 -4.19 1.37 -0.51
CA PHE A 57 -3.67 2.73 -0.70
C PHE A 57 -4.29 3.42 -1.92
N GLU A 58 -4.45 2.71 -3.04
CA GLU A 58 -5.14 3.25 -4.22
C GLU A 58 -6.61 3.54 -3.93
N GLY A 59 -7.30 2.65 -3.22
CA GLY A 59 -8.67 2.86 -2.77
C GLY A 59 -8.78 4.14 -1.94
N PHE A 60 -7.97 4.30 -0.89
CA PHE A 60 -7.97 5.51 -0.08
C PHE A 60 -7.74 6.77 -0.91
N ARG A 61 -6.77 6.75 -1.81
CA ARG A 61 -6.44 7.89 -2.68
C ARG A 61 -7.62 8.27 -3.58
N ARG A 62 -8.30 7.28 -4.17
CA ARG A 62 -9.35 7.47 -5.18
C ARG A 62 -10.74 7.68 -4.59
N LEU A 63 -10.99 7.34 -3.33
CA LEU A 63 -12.27 7.61 -2.66
C LEU A 63 -12.63 9.10 -2.74
N SER A 64 -13.82 9.41 -3.25
CA SER A 64 -14.37 10.76 -3.30
C SER A 64 -14.97 11.24 -1.98
N SER A 65 -15.01 10.39 -0.96
CA SER A 65 -15.47 10.77 0.36
C SER A 65 -14.62 11.92 0.94
N LYS A 66 -15.29 12.96 1.43
CA LYS A 66 -14.67 14.06 2.18
C LYS A 66 -14.32 13.64 3.62
N GLU A 67 -15.07 12.67 4.13
CA GLU A 67 -14.93 12.10 5.45
C GLU A 67 -14.21 10.75 5.35
N LYS A 68 -12.88 10.80 5.16
CA LYS A 68 -12.07 9.60 5.07
C LYS A 68 -10.85 9.65 5.97
N TRP A 69 -10.56 8.50 6.58
CA TRP A 69 -9.44 8.28 7.48
C TRP A 69 -8.60 7.12 6.99
N LEU A 70 -7.31 7.18 7.25
CA LEU A 70 -6.35 6.13 6.93
C LEU A 70 -5.53 5.79 8.18
N ARG A 71 -5.48 4.52 8.54
CA ARG A 71 -4.54 3.99 9.54
C ARG A 71 -3.60 3.00 8.85
N ILE A 72 -2.30 3.20 9.03
CA ILE A 72 -1.26 2.36 8.42
C ILE A 72 -0.47 1.68 9.53
N HIS A 73 -0.37 0.36 9.49
CA HIS A 73 0.33 -0.44 10.49
C HIS A 73 1.32 -1.43 9.86
N ASN A 74 2.18 -2.01 10.69
CA ASN A 74 3.21 -2.98 10.29
C ASN A 74 3.00 -4.34 10.95
N THR A 75 1.77 -4.79 11.04
CA THR A 75 1.44 -6.11 11.59
C THR A 75 0.56 -6.88 10.62
N GLN A 76 0.48 -8.19 10.81
CA GLN A 76 -0.43 -9.01 10.03
C GLN A 76 -1.88 -8.54 10.28
N GLU A 77 -2.68 -8.46 9.22
CA GLU A 77 -4.00 -7.82 9.21
C GLU A 77 -4.97 -8.38 10.27
N TRP A 78 -5.08 -9.70 10.35
CA TRP A 78 -5.99 -10.35 11.30
C TRP A 78 -5.57 -10.11 12.75
N SER A 79 -4.26 -10.18 13.01
CA SER A 79 -3.71 -9.89 14.34
C SER A 79 -3.95 -8.44 14.75
N ASP A 80 -3.82 -7.51 13.82
CA ASP A 80 -4.12 -6.10 14.05
C ASP A 80 -5.60 -5.87 14.35
N GLN A 81 -6.48 -6.42 13.52
CA GLN A 81 -7.93 -6.24 13.66
C GLN A 81 -8.48 -6.80 14.98
N HIS A 82 -7.89 -7.88 15.49
CA HIS A 82 -8.35 -8.52 16.73
C HIS A 82 -7.83 -7.86 18.00
N ARG A 83 -6.93 -6.91 17.93
CA ARG A 83 -6.48 -6.15 19.11
C ARG A 83 -7.63 -5.34 19.70
N PRO A 84 -7.81 -5.37 21.04
CA PRO A 84 -8.91 -4.65 21.69
C PRO A 84 -8.93 -3.15 21.35
N GLU A 85 -7.77 -2.50 21.33
CA GLU A 85 -7.63 -1.07 21.00
C GLU A 85 -8.08 -0.75 19.56
N ASN A 86 -7.73 -1.61 18.59
CA ASN A 86 -8.11 -1.41 17.20
C ASN A 86 -9.59 -1.68 16.95
N ARG A 87 -10.16 -2.63 17.68
CA ARG A 87 -11.61 -2.86 17.68
C ARG A 87 -12.37 -1.70 18.29
N ALA A 88 -11.88 -1.16 19.40
CA ALA A 88 -12.48 0.01 20.03
C ALA A 88 -12.44 1.24 19.09
N ASP A 89 -11.32 1.44 18.39
CA ASP A 89 -11.15 2.50 17.40
C ASP A 89 -12.15 2.34 16.23
N LEU A 90 -12.32 1.11 15.72
CA LEU A 90 -13.30 0.82 14.68
C LEU A 90 -14.74 1.03 15.16
N LEU A 91 -15.08 0.59 16.39
CA LEU A 91 -16.40 0.82 16.99
C LEU A 91 -16.67 2.31 17.18
N LYS A 92 -15.66 3.10 17.58
CA LYS A 92 -15.77 4.55 17.71
C LYS A 92 -16.19 5.20 16.39
N PHE A 93 -15.61 4.78 15.26
CA PHE A 93 -16.01 5.23 13.92
C PHE A 93 -17.46 4.88 13.61
N TYR A 94 -17.86 3.62 13.81
CA TYR A 94 -19.22 3.18 13.50
C TYR A 94 -20.27 3.79 14.43
N ASP A 95 -19.97 3.94 15.72
CA ASP A 95 -20.88 4.56 16.67
C ASP A 95 -21.13 6.02 16.32
N TYR A 96 -20.09 6.74 15.87
CA TYR A 96 -20.21 8.12 15.41
C TYR A 96 -21.12 8.23 14.18
N TYR A 97 -20.85 7.44 13.12
CA TYR A 97 -21.56 7.59 11.84
C TYR A 97 -22.87 6.82 11.71
N LEU A 98 -23.05 5.75 12.43
CA LEU A 98 -24.25 4.91 12.31
C LEU A 98 -25.23 5.05 13.47
N LYS A 99 -24.77 5.58 14.60
CA LYS A 99 -25.59 5.75 15.80
C LYS A 99 -25.65 7.17 16.30
N ASP A 100 -25.03 8.11 15.59
CA ASP A 100 -24.95 9.53 15.95
C ASP A 100 -24.42 9.76 17.37
N VAL A 101 -23.49 8.91 17.83
CA VAL A 101 -22.86 9.06 19.15
C VAL A 101 -21.77 10.11 19.07
N ASP A 102 -21.92 11.19 19.85
CA ASP A 102 -20.88 12.17 20.04
C ASP A 102 -19.74 11.59 20.90
N ASN A 103 -18.73 11.06 20.23
CA ASN A 103 -17.61 10.35 20.85
C ASN A 103 -16.24 10.96 20.48
N GLY A 104 -16.23 12.11 19.83
CA GLY A 104 -15.03 12.83 19.43
C GLY A 104 -14.28 12.18 18.27
N TRP A 105 -14.95 11.37 17.41
CA TRP A 105 -14.31 10.81 16.22
C TRP A 105 -13.82 11.89 15.25
N GLU A 106 -14.52 12.99 15.14
CA GLU A 106 -14.20 14.16 14.28
C GLU A 106 -12.83 14.77 14.59
N HIS A 107 -12.33 14.56 15.81
CA HIS A 107 -10.98 14.99 16.22
C HIS A 107 -9.89 13.96 15.94
N THR A 108 -10.26 12.78 15.42
CA THR A 108 -9.31 11.75 15.06
C THR A 108 -8.46 12.21 13.86
N PRO A 109 -7.12 12.14 13.94
CA PRO A 109 -6.25 12.52 12.83
C PRO A 109 -6.62 11.79 11.54
N ARG A 110 -6.65 12.52 10.43
CA ARG A 110 -7.07 11.98 9.12
C ARG A 110 -6.18 10.83 8.66
N VAL A 111 -4.93 10.88 8.98
CA VAL A 111 -3.98 9.80 8.70
C VAL A 111 -3.19 9.50 9.97
N ARG A 112 -3.11 8.23 10.32
CA ARG A 112 -2.27 7.71 11.40
C ARG A 112 -1.37 6.65 10.80
N MET A 113 -0.08 6.94 10.66
CA MET A 113 0.83 6.03 9.99
C MET A 113 1.95 5.54 10.89
N SER A 114 2.27 4.27 10.78
CA SER A 114 3.49 3.72 11.35
C SER A 114 4.66 3.98 10.41
N VAL A 115 5.77 4.43 10.97
CA VAL A 115 7.05 4.59 10.27
C VAL A 115 7.99 3.53 10.79
N LEU A 116 8.48 2.70 9.89
CA LEU A 116 9.37 1.59 10.23
C LEU A 116 10.79 2.13 10.46
N ASP A 117 11.40 1.66 11.53
CA ASP A 117 12.80 1.98 11.86
C ASP A 117 13.58 0.67 12.08
N PRO A 118 14.12 0.06 11.01
CA PRO A 118 14.80 -1.22 11.09
C PRO A 118 16.00 -1.19 12.06
N GLY A 119 15.96 -2.03 13.08
CA GLY A 119 16.99 -2.10 14.12
C GLY A 119 16.73 -1.20 15.33
N HIS A 120 15.68 -0.38 15.29
CA HIS A 120 15.24 0.47 16.40
C HIS A 120 13.74 0.23 16.69
N GLN A 121 13.08 1.22 17.24
CA GLN A 121 11.67 1.14 17.55
C GLN A 121 10.84 1.92 16.51
N ASP A 122 9.91 1.22 15.83
CA ASP A 122 8.97 1.85 14.91
C ASP A 122 8.20 2.99 15.61
N ILE A 123 7.98 4.08 14.87
CA ILE A 123 7.02 5.12 15.28
C ILE A 123 5.64 4.59 14.95
N VAL A 124 4.78 4.43 15.95
CA VAL A 124 3.46 3.85 15.78
C VAL A 124 2.40 4.95 15.74
N TYR A 125 1.58 4.92 14.68
CA TYR A 125 0.43 5.83 14.49
C TYR A 125 0.78 7.32 14.59
N ARG A 126 1.85 7.73 13.93
CA ARG A 126 2.18 9.16 13.78
C ARG A 126 1.04 9.88 13.07
N ASP A 127 0.59 10.95 13.67
CA ASP A 127 -0.49 11.77 13.12
C ASP A 127 -0.02 12.57 11.91
N GLU A 128 -0.79 12.48 10.83
CA GLU A 128 -0.56 13.20 9.59
C GLU A 128 -1.88 13.77 9.05
N VAL A 129 -1.77 14.84 8.29
CA VAL A 129 -2.95 15.53 7.73
C VAL A 129 -3.50 14.78 6.52
N GLN A 130 -2.60 14.24 5.69
CA GLN A 130 -2.96 13.57 4.45
C GLN A 130 -1.94 12.49 4.06
N PHE A 131 -2.33 11.65 3.08
CA PHE A 131 -1.46 10.67 2.45
C PHE A 131 -1.71 10.68 0.93
N PRO A 132 -0.68 10.76 0.05
CA PRO A 132 0.73 10.94 0.37
C PRO A 132 1.01 12.22 1.16
N LEU A 133 2.15 12.26 1.90
CA LEU A 133 2.50 13.40 2.73
C LEU A 133 2.80 14.64 1.89
N ASP A 134 2.32 15.82 2.29
CA ASP A 134 2.60 17.09 1.58
C ASP A 134 4.08 17.38 1.42
N ARG A 135 4.87 17.03 2.44
CA ARG A 135 6.32 17.23 2.45
C ARG A 135 7.10 16.20 1.64
N GLN A 136 6.42 15.21 1.06
CA GLN A 136 7.07 14.17 0.25
C GLN A 136 7.69 14.78 -0.99
N GLN A 137 8.94 14.41 -1.26
CA GLN A 137 9.66 14.80 -2.46
C GLN A 137 10.04 13.55 -3.26
N PHE A 138 9.55 13.46 -4.49
CA PHE A 138 9.93 12.39 -5.38
C PHE A 138 11.32 12.59 -5.91
N LYS A 139 12.19 11.61 -5.67
CA LYS A 139 13.55 11.59 -6.19
C LYS A 139 13.68 10.50 -7.25
N LYS A 140 14.16 10.88 -8.44
CA LYS A 140 14.45 9.93 -9.50
C LYS A 140 15.85 9.37 -9.32
N LEU A 141 15.94 8.04 -9.25
CA LEU A 141 17.19 7.32 -9.23
C LEU A 141 17.28 6.41 -10.44
N TYR A 142 18.47 6.22 -10.97
CA TYR A 142 18.73 5.35 -12.10
C TYR A 142 19.46 4.09 -11.63
N LEU A 143 19.12 2.96 -12.25
CA LEU A 143 19.80 1.69 -12.02
C LEU A 143 21.14 1.73 -12.74
N ASP A 144 22.24 1.70 -12.00
CA ASP A 144 23.60 1.56 -12.53
C ASP A 144 24.01 0.09 -12.42
N CYS A 145 23.85 -0.63 -13.53
CA CYS A 145 24.19 -2.06 -13.61
C CYS A 145 25.69 -2.33 -13.50
N ALA A 146 26.56 -1.36 -13.80
CA ALA A 146 28.00 -1.55 -13.72
C ALA A 146 28.48 -1.55 -12.26
N ASN A 147 27.84 -0.77 -11.40
CA ASN A 147 28.22 -0.59 -10.00
C ASN A 147 27.21 -1.13 -9.01
N GLU A 148 26.13 -1.76 -9.48
CA GLU A 148 25.01 -2.24 -8.65
C GLU A 148 24.46 -1.16 -7.71
N ALA A 149 24.33 0.06 -8.21
CA ALA A 149 23.99 1.25 -7.46
C ALA A 149 22.74 1.94 -8.00
N LEU A 150 22.05 2.66 -7.10
CA LEU A 150 21.04 3.63 -7.47
C LEU A 150 21.68 5.02 -7.47
N VAL A 151 21.70 5.69 -8.63
CA VAL A 151 22.39 6.95 -8.83
C VAL A 151 21.48 8.05 -9.33
N GLU A 152 21.77 9.31 -8.99
CA GLU A 152 20.97 10.47 -9.40
C GLU A 152 21.21 10.86 -10.86
N THR A 153 22.40 10.58 -11.37
CA THR A 153 22.75 10.88 -12.76
C THR A 153 22.63 9.63 -13.61
N LYS A 154 22.00 9.76 -14.77
CA LYS A 154 21.84 8.63 -15.70
C LYS A 154 23.22 8.10 -16.11
N PRO A 155 23.50 6.80 -15.91
CA PRO A 155 24.76 6.20 -16.35
C PRO A 155 24.99 6.37 -17.85
N ALA A 156 26.24 6.55 -18.25
CA ALA A 156 26.62 6.59 -19.66
C ALA A 156 26.74 5.16 -20.23
N GLY A 157 26.35 5.00 -21.48
CA GLY A 157 26.42 3.71 -22.17
C GLY A 157 25.29 2.73 -21.80
N ILE A 158 25.45 1.51 -22.29
CA ILE A 158 24.54 0.39 -22.02
C ILE A 158 25.27 -0.63 -21.16
N HIS A 159 24.72 -0.91 -20.00
CA HIS A 159 25.22 -1.92 -19.07
C HIS A 159 24.12 -2.96 -18.84
N ILE A 160 24.49 -4.21 -18.80
CA ILE A 160 23.55 -5.34 -18.67
C ILE A 160 23.86 -6.11 -17.39
N SER A 161 22.85 -6.31 -16.56
CA SER A 161 22.88 -7.24 -15.45
C SER A 161 21.82 -8.31 -15.69
N THR A 162 22.14 -9.56 -15.39
CA THR A 162 21.24 -10.69 -15.60
C THR A 162 21.04 -11.46 -14.31
N TYR A 163 19.88 -12.07 -14.17
CA TYR A 163 19.59 -13.00 -13.09
C TYR A 163 18.81 -14.19 -13.64
N GLN A 164 18.85 -15.32 -12.93
CA GLN A 164 18.12 -16.52 -13.28
C GLN A 164 16.73 -16.46 -12.62
N GLY A 165 15.70 -16.28 -13.41
CA GLY A 165 14.34 -16.00 -12.91
C GLY A 165 13.66 -17.15 -12.20
N ASP A 166 14.10 -18.40 -12.42
CA ASP A 166 13.62 -19.62 -11.77
C ASP A 166 14.49 -20.06 -10.56
N ASP A 167 15.57 -19.34 -10.28
CA ASP A 167 16.41 -19.55 -9.11
C ASP A 167 16.14 -18.46 -8.07
N GLY A 168 15.43 -18.80 -6.98
CA GLY A 168 15.12 -17.88 -5.89
C GLY A 168 16.34 -17.32 -5.15
N LYS A 169 17.55 -17.77 -5.45
CA LYS A 169 18.81 -17.24 -4.92
C LYS A 169 19.46 -16.22 -5.87
N SER A 170 19.04 -16.21 -7.13
CA SER A 170 19.56 -15.26 -8.11
C SER A 170 18.82 -13.93 -8.00
N ILE A 171 19.49 -12.91 -7.48
CA ILE A 171 18.90 -11.60 -7.17
C ILE A 171 19.80 -10.49 -7.72
N LEU A 172 19.22 -9.54 -8.42
CA LEU A 172 19.87 -8.25 -8.69
C LEU A 172 19.60 -7.28 -7.54
N ARG A 173 20.65 -6.64 -7.04
CA ARG A 173 20.57 -5.64 -5.99
C ARG A 173 21.16 -4.33 -6.46
N PHE A 174 20.43 -3.25 -6.16
CA PHE A 174 20.92 -1.89 -6.39
C PHE A 174 20.77 -1.13 -5.09
N SER A 175 21.83 -0.48 -4.65
CA SER A 175 21.88 0.19 -3.36
C SER A 175 22.17 1.67 -3.50
N VAL A 176 21.69 2.45 -2.53
CA VAL A 176 22.04 3.86 -2.36
C VAL A 176 22.30 4.11 -0.88
N ALA A 177 23.34 4.91 -0.61
CA ALA A 177 23.60 5.40 0.73
C ALA A 177 23.07 6.84 0.84
N PHE A 178 22.30 7.12 1.86
CA PHE A 178 21.87 8.48 2.17
C PHE A 178 22.93 9.15 3.05
N SER A 179 23.20 10.42 2.78
CA SER A 179 24.21 11.21 3.53
C SER A 179 23.66 11.76 4.87
N ALA A 180 22.37 11.64 5.09
CA ALA A 180 21.67 12.07 6.31
C ALA A 180 20.52 11.13 6.60
N ASP A 181 19.98 11.21 7.81
CA ASP A 181 18.77 10.50 8.20
C ASP A 181 17.64 10.80 7.22
N THR A 182 17.09 9.74 6.63
CA THR A 182 16.14 9.85 5.54
C THR A 182 14.96 8.93 5.75
N GLU A 183 13.76 9.50 5.76
CA GLU A 183 12.52 8.74 5.76
C GLU A 183 12.09 8.44 4.33
N ILE A 184 11.87 7.17 4.02
CA ILE A 184 11.27 6.74 2.75
C ILE A 184 9.80 6.48 3.01
N SER A 185 8.94 7.28 2.40
CA SER A 185 7.51 7.25 2.65
C SER A 185 6.73 7.51 1.35
N GLY A 186 5.54 6.92 1.23
CA GLY A 186 4.69 7.08 0.06
C GLY A 186 4.92 6.03 -1.03
N TYR A 187 4.82 6.42 -2.28
CA TYR A 187 4.82 5.49 -3.42
C TYR A 187 6.20 5.38 -4.07
N CYS A 188 6.63 4.14 -4.29
CA CYS A 188 7.78 3.85 -5.14
C CYS A 188 7.29 3.43 -6.53
N LYS A 189 7.99 3.86 -7.58
CA LYS A 189 7.70 3.45 -8.95
C LYS A 189 8.97 2.96 -9.63
N LEU A 190 8.94 1.71 -10.08
CA LEU A 190 10.01 1.12 -10.89
C LEU A 190 9.65 1.21 -12.37
N HIS A 191 10.56 1.71 -13.19
CA HIS A 191 10.45 1.68 -14.64
C HIS A 191 11.53 0.76 -15.20
N LEU A 192 11.09 -0.30 -15.86
CA LEU A 192 11.93 -1.22 -16.62
C LEU A 192 11.50 -1.19 -18.09
N TRP A 193 12.47 -1.38 -19.00
CA TRP A 193 12.26 -1.41 -20.45
C TRP A 193 12.63 -2.76 -21.03
#